data_86d7f11a7124bb7890dc15f6ba350213
#
_entry.id   86d7f11a7124bb7890dc15f6ba350213
#
_cell.length_a   1.000
_cell.length_b   1.000
_cell.length_c   1.000
_cell.angle_alpha   90.00
_cell.angle_beta   90.00
_cell.angle_gamma   90.00
#
_symmetry.space_group_name_H-M   'P 1'
#
loop_
_entity.id
_entity.type
_entity.pdbx_description
1 polymer ?
#
loop_
_entity_poly.entity_id
_entity_poly.type
_entity_poly.pdbx_seq_one_letter_code
_entity_poly.pdbx_strand_id
1 'polypeptide(L)'
;LVRIRASRRRATRRLFVVDADNLLEGQVDIQDVATASATTRLEEIQRPVRAVVNAVAPREEVVEIIEHYKLTDLPVVDAEGRLIGVVRYRNLMAAAENEATVAMQTMVGVSKDEKALSNVSFAVRKRLPWLQINLVTAFLAASVVGLFESTIAKYTALAVLLPVVAGQSGNTGAQALAVTMRGLALREIRLRQWPRILFKEASTAFWNGLAVAATTALGVWVWSASPGLAGVIGVSMILSMVIAGISGAAIPLLLTAARQDPAQSSSIVLTTVTDVAGFFSFLGIAYLFADLL
;
A
#
# COMPACT_ATOMS: atom_id res chain seq x y z
N LEU A 1 -16.17 42.38 -11.94
CA LEU A 1 -17.34 41.54 -12.23
C LEU A 1 -17.37 41.06 -13.69
N VAL A 2 -17.20 41.92 -14.68
CA VAL A 2 -17.23 41.55 -16.11
C VAL A 2 -16.14 40.53 -16.45
N ARG A 3 -14.91 40.69 -15.97
CA ARG A 3 -13.82 39.69 -16.16
C ARG A 3 -14.08 38.35 -15.46
N ILE A 4 -14.70 38.39 -14.28
CA ILE A 4 -15.07 37.16 -13.55
C ILE A 4 -16.18 36.41 -14.28
N ARG A 5 -17.17 37.12 -14.85
CA ARG A 5 -18.25 36.53 -15.69
C ARG A 5 -17.71 35.96 -17.00
N ALA A 6 -16.67 36.54 -17.59
CA ALA A 6 -16.02 36.05 -18.79
C ALA A 6 -15.16 34.78 -18.53
N SER A 7 -14.70 34.59 -17.28
CA SER A 7 -13.98 33.38 -16.90
C SER A 7 -14.95 32.20 -16.75
N ARG A 8 -14.98 31.30 -17.72
CA ARG A 8 -15.79 30.05 -17.69
C ARG A 8 -15.31 29.03 -16.65
N ARG A 9 -14.34 29.36 -15.78
CA ARG A 9 -13.86 28.48 -14.71
C ARG A 9 -14.89 28.44 -13.59
N ARG A 10 -15.69 27.39 -13.59
CA ARG A 10 -16.68 27.08 -12.54
C ARG A 10 -15.99 26.87 -11.20
N ALA A 11 -16.56 27.47 -10.13
CA ALA A 11 -16.27 27.23 -8.72
C ALA A 11 -14.99 27.84 -8.13
N THR A 12 -14.72 29.12 -8.39
CA THR A 12 -13.82 29.91 -7.55
C THR A 12 -14.67 30.60 -6.47
N ARG A 13 -14.53 30.21 -5.21
CA ARG A 13 -15.22 30.85 -4.06
C ARG A 13 -14.42 32.00 -3.49
N ARG A 14 -13.09 31.93 -3.57
CA ARG A 14 -12.15 32.95 -3.07
C ARG A 14 -11.31 33.50 -4.19
N LEU A 15 -11.05 34.80 -4.09
CA LEU A 15 -10.13 35.53 -4.94
C LEU A 15 -8.98 36.01 -4.07
N PHE A 16 -7.75 35.87 -4.54
CA PHE A 16 -6.58 36.42 -3.86
C PHE A 16 -6.25 37.75 -4.50
N VAL A 17 -5.99 38.74 -3.65
CA VAL A 17 -5.65 40.10 -4.03
C VAL A 17 -4.13 40.23 -4.01
N VAL A 18 -3.59 40.78 -5.09
CA VAL A 18 -2.15 41.03 -5.25
C VAL A 18 -1.94 42.48 -5.66
N ASP A 19 -0.78 43.02 -5.31
CA ASP A 19 -0.32 44.36 -5.75
C ASP A 19 0.22 44.32 -7.21
N ALA A 20 0.82 45.45 -7.64
CA ALA A 20 1.43 45.58 -8.96
C ALA A 20 2.64 44.66 -9.18
N ASP A 21 3.34 44.27 -8.12
CA ASP A 21 4.51 43.39 -8.11
C ASP A 21 4.14 41.91 -7.85
N ASN A 22 2.83 41.59 -7.87
CA ASN A 22 2.26 40.29 -7.61
C ASN A 22 2.45 39.79 -6.17
N LEU A 23 2.74 40.67 -5.22
CA LEU A 23 2.78 40.32 -3.80
C LEU A 23 1.37 40.07 -3.26
N LEU A 24 1.23 39.05 -2.42
CA LEU A 24 -0.05 38.68 -1.86
C LEU A 24 -0.48 39.59 -0.73
N GLU A 25 -1.50 40.44 -0.96
CA GLU A 25 -2.02 41.37 0.03
C GLU A 25 -3.19 40.86 0.85
N GLY A 26 -4.10 40.08 0.22
CA GLY A 26 -5.30 39.63 0.90
C GLY A 26 -6.12 38.59 0.11
N GLN A 27 -7.31 38.35 0.63
CA GLN A 27 -8.30 37.49 0.00
C GLN A 27 -9.69 38.13 0.08
N VAL A 28 -10.53 37.83 -0.93
CA VAL A 28 -11.94 38.30 -0.99
C VAL A 28 -12.82 37.10 -1.32
N ASP A 29 -13.94 36.95 -0.64
CA ASP A 29 -14.94 35.94 -1.01
C ASP A 29 -15.76 36.48 -2.21
N ILE A 30 -16.10 35.59 -3.14
CA ILE A 30 -16.88 35.97 -4.32
C ILE A 30 -18.27 36.51 -3.94
N GLN A 31 -18.81 36.12 -2.79
CA GLN A 31 -20.07 36.65 -2.25
C GLN A 31 -19.92 38.09 -1.84
N ASP A 32 -18.82 38.48 -1.19
CA ASP A 32 -18.54 39.84 -0.81
C ASP A 32 -18.44 40.75 -2.07
N VAL A 33 -17.78 40.21 -3.13
CA VAL A 33 -17.71 40.91 -4.43
C VAL A 33 -19.08 41.07 -5.09
N ALA A 34 -19.94 40.05 -4.97
CA ALA A 34 -21.27 40.04 -5.60
C ALA A 34 -22.27 41.00 -4.92
N THR A 35 -22.09 41.22 -3.60
CA THR A 35 -22.96 42.07 -2.78
C THR A 35 -22.43 43.51 -2.66
N ALA A 36 -21.16 43.75 -2.97
CA ALA A 36 -20.56 45.07 -2.94
C ALA A 36 -21.12 46.00 -4.02
N SER A 37 -21.14 47.29 -3.73
CA SER A 37 -21.46 48.36 -4.68
C SER A 37 -20.44 48.36 -5.84
N ALA A 38 -20.84 48.84 -7.02
CA ALA A 38 -19.96 48.96 -8.17
C ALA A 38 -18.78 49.94 -7.94
N THR A 39 -18.90 50.80 -6.94
CA THR A 39 -17.88 51.79 -6.56
C THR A 39 -17.01 51.35 -5.37
N THR A 40 -17.35 50.25 -4.71
CA THR A 40 -16.60 49.70 -3.57
C THR A 40 -15.20 49.25 -4.02
N ARG A 41 -14.16 49.70 -3.33
CA ARG A 41 -12.78 49.27 -3.59
C ARG A 41 -12.52 47.92 -3.00
N LEU A 42 -11.62 47.12 -3.63
CA LEU A 42 -11.22 45.79 -3.12
C LEU A 42 -10.60 45.88 -1.72
N GLU A 43 -9.87 46.94 -1.44
CA GLU A 43 -9.25 47.24 -0.12
C GLU A 43 -10.28 47.27 1.03
N GLU A 44 -11.54 47.70 0.74
CA GLU A 44 -12.60 47.81 1.76
C GLU A 44 -13.24 46.45 2.12
N ILE A 45 -13.17 45.48 1.20
CA ILE A 45 -13.80 44.14 1.37
C ILE A 45 -12.79 43.02 1.50
N GLN A 46 -11.49 43.31 1.34
CA GLN A 46 -10.46 42.29 1.49
C GLN A 46 -10.24 41.94 2.97
N ARG A 47 -9.86 40.68 3.18
CA ARG A 47 -9.51 40.13 4.48
C ARG A 47 -8.08 39.60 4.44
N PRO A 48 -7.36 39.55 5.56
CA PRO A 48 -6.04 38.95 5.60
C PRO A 48 -6.10 37.47 5.21
N VAL A 49 -5.06 37.01 4.55
CA VAL A 49 -4.91 35.59 4.20
C VAL A 49 -4.60 34.80 5.49
N ARG A 50 -5.35 33.74 5.74
CA ARG A 50 -5.21 32.94 6.98
C ARG A 50 -3.93 32.13 7.03
N ALA A 51 -3.45 31.63 5.89
CA ALA A 51 -2.21 30.91 5.75
C ALA A 51 -1.75 30.95 4.30
N VAL A 52 -0.44 30.87 4.13
CA VAL A 52 0.25 30.76 2.83
C VAL A 52 1.23 29.60 2.91
N VAL A 53 1.62 29.06 1.77
CA VAL A 53 2.65 28.03 1.69
C VAL A 53 3.70 28.43 0.66
N ASN A 54 4.96 28.09 0.94
CA ASN A 54 6.04 28.32 -0.01
C ASN A 54 6.01 27.29 -1.15
N ALA A 55 6.44 27.68 -2.35
CA ALA A 55 6.49 26.82 -3.52
C ALA A 55 7.33 25.55 -3.36
N VAL A 56 8.34 25.58 -2.48
CA VAL A 56 9.23 24.46 -2.20
C VAL A 56 8.80 23.63 -0.98
N ALA A 57 7.68 24.00 -0.35
CA ALA A 57 7.16 23.28 0.81
C ALA A 57 6.78 21.82 0.43
N PRO A 58 7.10 20.85 1.28
CA PRO A 58 6.70 19.49 1.06
C PRO A 58 5.17 19.34 1.14
N ARG A 59 4.64 18.35 0.42
CA ARG A 59 3.19 18.09 0.34
C ARG A 59 2.52 17.98 1.71
N GLU A 60 3.23 17.39 2.67
CA GLU A 60 2.75 17.16 4.03
C GLU A 60 2.45 18.45 4.76
N GLU A 61 3.30 19.45 4.62
CA GLU A 61 3.10 20.78 5.17
C GLU A 61 1.85 21.44 4.56
N VAL A 62 1.65 21.27 3.24
CA VAL A 62 0.46 21.75 2.54
C VAL A 62 -0.81 21.12 3.11
N VAL A 63 -0.79 19.79 3.35
CA VAL A 63 -1.92 19.06 3.94
C VAL A 63 -2.20 19.54 5.35
N GLU A 64 -1.16 19.63 6.19
CA GLU A 64 -1.28 20.07 7.59
C GLU A 64 -1.88 21.47 7.70
N ILE A 65 -1.40 22.41 6.89
CA ILE A 65 -1.94 23.80 6.86
C ILE A 65 -3.41 23.80 6.44
N ILE A 66 -3.75 23.06 5.37
CA ILE A 66 -5.12 22.99 4.87
C ILE A 66 -6.08 22.41 5.91
N GLU A 67 -5.68 21.33 6.59
CA GLU A 67 -6.48 20.69 7.62
C GLU A 67 -6.59 21.52 8.89
N HIS A 68 -5.49 22.09 9.34
CA HIS A 68 -5.45 22.93 10.54
C HIS A 68 -6.38 24.16 10.42
N TYR A 69 -6.28 24.87 9.29
CA TYR A 69 -7.07 26.07 9.05
C TYR A 69 -8.40 25.82 8.32
N LYS A 70 -8.73 24.54 8.01
CA LYS A 70 -9.92 24.12 7.26
C LYS A 70 -10.12 24.89 5.97
N LEU A 71 -9.02 25.02 5.19
CA LEU A 71 -9.01 25.77 3.95
C LEU A 71 -9.51 24.93 2.78
N THR A 72 -10.23 25.58 1.87
CA THR A 72 -10.57 25.00 0.55
C THR A 72 -9.54 25.34 -0.52
N ASP A 73 -8.90 26.50 -0.35
CA ASP A 73 -7.92 27.07 -1.27
C ASP A 73 -6.76 27.65 -0.43
N LEU A 74 -5.52 27.24 -0.75
CA LEU A 74 -4.29 27.68 -0.09
C LEU A 74 -3.41 28.37 -1.11
N PRO A 75 -3.09 29.67 -0.96
CA PRO A 75 -2.19 30.37 -1.85
C PRO A 75 -0.75 29.92 -1.68
N VAL A 76 -0.05 29.80 -2.79
CA VAL A 76 1.36 29.42 -2.88
C VAL A 76 2.17 30.65 -3.28
N VAL A 77 3.19 30.95 -2.50
CA VAL A 77 4.07 32.11 -2.74
C VAL A 77 5.51 31.67 -2.98
N ASP A 78 6.27 32.50 -3.66
CA ASP A 78 7.72 32.37 -3.78
C ASP A 78 8.46 32.88 -2.52
N ALA A 79 9.80 32.91 -2.57
CA ALA A 79 10.62 33.39 -1.46
C ALA A 79 10.42 34.90 -1.19
N GLU A 80 9.99 35.67 -2.18
CA GLU A 80 9.72 37.11 -2.13
C GLU A 80 8.27 37.42 -1.72
N GLY A 81 7.41 36.41 -1.51
CA GLY A 81 6.01 36.58 -1.12
C GLY A 81 5.05 36.80 -2.31
N ARG A 82 5.50 36.59 -3.54
CA ARG A 82 4.65 36.77 -4.73
C ARG A 82 3.77 35.55 -4.94
N LEU A 83 2.52 35.77 -5.29
CA LEU A 83 1.56 34.71 -5.56
C LEU A 83 1.90 34.03 -6.88
N ILE A 84 2.28 32.74 -6.82
CA ILE A 84 2.59 31.92 -7.98
C ILE A 84 1.47 30.92 -8.31
N GLY A 85 0.58 30.61 -7.35
CA GLY A 85 -0.51 29.68 -7.59
C GLY A 85 -1.41 29.48 -6.40
N VAL A 86 -2.36 28.56 -6.54
CA VAL A 86 -3.31 28.20 -5.48
C VAL A 86 -3.48 26.69 -5.47
N VAL A 87 -3.23 26.05 -4.34
CA VAL A 87 -3.53 24.64 -4.10
C VAL A 87 -4.97 24.53 -3.61
N ARG A 88 -5.77 23.70 -4.28
CA ARG A 88 -7.15 23.41 -3.88
C ARG A 88 -7.23 22.10 -3.16
N TYR A 89 -7.89 22.06 -2.00
CA TYR A 89 -8.12 20.84 -1.22
C TYR A 89 -8.63 19.68 -2.08
N ARG A 90 -9.62 19.93 -2.96
CA ARG A 90 -10.17 18.93 -3.86
C ARG A 90 -9.12 18.30 -4.78
N ASN A 91 -8.20 19.10 -5.32
CA ASN A 91 -7.14 18.59 -6.20
C ASN A 91 -6.11 17.77 -5.41
N LEU A 92 -5.84 18.19 -4.17
CA LEU A 92 -4.97 17.47 -3.27
C LEU A 92 -5.54 16.09 -2.90
N MET A 93 -6.84 16.03 -2.59
CA MET A 93 -7.53 14.76 -2.30
C MET A 93 -7.57 13.84 -3.51
N ALA A 94 -7.93 14.36 -4.69
CA ALA A 94 -7.93 13.58 -5.93
C ALA A 94 -6.52 13.02 -6.26
N ALA A 95 -5.48 13.78 -5.99
CA ALA A 95 -4.10 13.31 -6.15
C ALA A 95 -3.75 12.19 -5.15
N ALA A 96 -4.21 12.31 -3.89
CA ALA A 96 -4.00 11.29 -2.86
C ALA A 96 -4.75 9.98 -3.18
N GLU A 97 -6.00 10.07 -3.61
CA GLU A 97 -6.79 8.91 -4.07
C GLU A 97 -6.15 8.21 -5.27
N ASN A 98 -5.65 8.99 -6.23
CA ASN A 98 -4.97 8.45 -7.39
C ASN A 98 -3.65 7.73 -6.99
N GLU A 99 -2.88 8.31 -6.07
CA GLU A 99 -1.64 7.72 -5.57
C GLU A 99 -1.89 6.40 -4.83
N ALA A 100 -2.93 6.33 -3.99
CA ALA A 100 -3.34 5.10 -3.32
C ALA A 100 -3.76 4.01 -4.31
N THR A 101 -4.52 4.39 -5.35
CA THR A 101 -4.95 3.46 -6.41
C THR A 101 -3.75 2.95 -7.22
N VAL A 102 -2.79 3.82 -7.55
CA VAL A 102 -1.55 3.45 -8.24
C VAL A 102 -0.74 2.48 -7.38
N ALA A 103 -0.62 2.73 -6.08
CA ALA A 103 0.08 1.83 -5.18
C ALA A 103 -0.53 0.42 -5.17
N MET A 104 -1.86 0.30 -5.14
CA MET A 104 -2.55 -1.01 -5.23
C MET A 104 -2.24 -1.73 -6.54
N GLN A 105 -2.23 -1.03 -7.68
CA GLN A 105 -1.90 -1.62 -8.98
C GLN A 105 -0.45 -2.10 -9.06
N THR A 106 0.48 -1.28 -8.59
CA THR A 106 1.91 -1.60 -8.66
C THR A 106 2.30 -2.73 -7.72
N MET A 107 1.64 -2.88 -6.57
CA MET A 107 1.84 -4.02 -5.65
C MET A 107 1.67 -5.38 -6.33
N VAL A 108 0.73 -5.49 -7.26
CA VAL A 108 0.44 -6.73 -8.00
C VAL A 108 1.09 -6.77 -9.40
N GLY A 109 2.02 -5.87 -9.68
CA GLY A 109 2.76 -5.83 -10.95
C GLY A 109 1.96 -5.25 -12.14
N VAL A 110 0.88 -4.50 -11.87
CA VAL A 110 0.11 -3.80 -12.91
C VAL A 110 0.65 -2.39 -13.10
N SER A 111 0.72 -1.93 -14.35
CA SER A 111 1.18 -0.58 -14.67
C SER A 111 0.19 0.48 -14.18
N LYS A 112 0.73 1.58 -13.62
CA LYS A 112 -0.04 2.77 -13.22
C LYS A 112 -0.87 3.40 -14.33
N ASP A 113 -0.47 3.19 -15.58
CA ASP A 113 -1.13 3.78 -16.75
C ASP A 113 -2.27 2.89 -17.26
N GLU A 114 -2.44 1.69 -16.70
CA GLU A 114 -3.45 0.73 -17.13
C GLU A 114 -4.81 1.03 -16.48
N LYS A 115 -5.86 1.08 -17.32
CA LYS A 115 -7.24 1.29 -16.91
C LYS A 115 -8.09 0.05 -17.24
N ALA A 116 -9.24 -0.08 -16.61
CA ALA A 116 -10.14 -1.22 -16.81
C ALA A 116 -10.51 -1.47 -18.29
N LEU A 117 -10.57 -0.42 -19.11
CA LEU A 117 -10.88 -0.49 -20.55
C LEU A 117 -9.65 -0.23 -21.44
N SER A 118 -8.44 -0.43 -20.93
CA SER A 118 -7.21 -0.35 -21.73
C SER A 118 -7.19 -1.43 -22.81
N ASN A 119 -6.52 -1.11 -23.94
CA ASN A 119 -6.36 -2.07 -25.02
C ASN A 119 -5.63 -3.33 -24.57
N VAL A 120 -6.09 -4.49 -25.01
CA VAL A 120 -5.53 -5.81 -24.66
C VAL A 120 -4.04 -5.91 -24.95
N SER A 121 -3.58 -5.43 -26.10
CA SER A 121 -2.16 -5.44 -26.47
C SER A 121 -1.29 -4.61 -25.52
N PHE A 122 -1.81 -3.48 -25.04
CA PHE A 122 -1.14 -2.66 -24.05
C PHE A 122 -1.06 -3.39 -22.70
N ALA A 123 -2.16 -3.95 -22.21
CA ALA A 123 -2.22 -4.70 -20.97
C ALA A 123 -1.24 -5.90 -20.98
N VAL A 124 -1.26 -6.71 -22.06
CA VAL A 124 -0.35 -7.85 -22.22
C VAL A 124 1.11 -7.40 -22.18
N ARG A 125 1.49 -6.37 -22.95
CA ARG A 125 2.88 -5.87 -22.99
C ARG A 125 3.36 -5.39 -21.62
N LYS A 126 2.47 -4.83 -20.81
CA LYS A 126 2.82 -4.29 -19.48
C LYS A 126 2.85 -5.36 -18.39
N ARG A 127 1.92 -6.32 -18.41
CA ARG A 127 1.82 -7.37 -17.38
C ARG A 127 2.77 -8.56 -17.64
N LEU A 128 3.00 -8.92 -18.92
CA LEU A 128 3.76 -10.12 -19.29
C LEU A 128 5.16 -10.19 -18.65
N PRO A 129 5.97 -9.14 -18.61
CA PRO A 129 7.28 -9.21 -17.94
C PRO A 129 7.18 -9.62 -16.47
N TRP A 130 6.22 -9.08 -15.73
CA TRP A 130 5.97 -9.42 -14.32
C TRP A 130 5.48 -10.85 -14.14
N LEU A 131 4.61 -11.33 -15.04
CA LEU A 131 4.16 -12.73 -15.05
C LEU A 131 5.31 -13.70 -15.33
N GLN A 132 6.25 -13.34 -16.21
CA GLN A 132 7.45 -14.14 -16.47
C GLN A 132 8.39 -14.19 -15.26
N ILE A 133 8.59 -13.07 -14.57
CA ILE A 133 9.36 -13.06 -13.32
C ILE A 133 8.69 -13.95 -12.28
N ASN A 134 7.38 -13.82 -12.11
CA ASN A 134 6.61 -14.67 -11.19
C ASN A 134 6.68 -16.17 -11.57
N LEU A 135 6.70 -16.50 -12.86
CA LEU A 135 6.88 -17.86 -13.32
C LEU A 135 8.25 -18.43 -12.92
N VAL A 136 9.32 -17.66 -13.09
CA VAL A 136 10.68 -18.07 -12.66
C VAL A 136 10.72 -18.32 -11.15
N THR A 137 10.10 -17.43 -10.35
CA THR A 137 10.05 -17.61 -8.89
C THR A 137 9.16 -18.78 -8.47
N ALA A 138 8.09 -19.08 -9.23
CA ALA A 138 7.28 -20.27 -9.03
C ALA A 138 8.06 -21.57 -9.28
N PHE A 139 8.94 -21.60 -10.30
CA PHE A 139 9.86 -22.73 -10.50
C PHE A 139 10.85 -22.89 -9.34
N LEU A 140 11.28 -21.80 -8.70
CA LEU A 140 12.11 -21.87 -7.50
C LEU A 140 11.35 -22.57 -6.36
N ALA A 141 10.08 -22.21 -6.13
CA ALA A 141 9.23 -22.85 -5.13
C ALA A 141 8.97 -24.34 -5.50
N ALA A 142 8.72 -24.65 -6.77
CA ALA A 142 8.57 -26.01 -7.25
C ALA A 142 9.84 -26.86 -7.06
N SER A 143 11.03 -26.26 -7.19
CA SER A 143 12.31 -26.95 -6.92
C SER A 143 12.41 -27.40 -5.47
N VAL A 144 11.88 -26.61 -4.52
CA VAL A 144 11.82 -27.01 -3.11
C VAL A 144 10.94 -28.24 -2.93
N VAL A 145 9.78 -28.31 -3.60
CA VAL A 145 8.90 -29.49 -3.58
C VAL A 145 9.64 -30.70 -4.16
N GLY A 146 10.39 -30.52 -5.25
CA GLY A 146 11.20 -31.55 -5.89
C GLY A 146 12.25 -32.17 -4.97
N LEU A 147 12.83 -31.41 -4.02
CA LEU A 147 13.75 -31.95 -3.01
C LEU A 147 13.12 -33.02 -2.11
N PHE A 148 11.80 -33.03 -1.97
CA PHE A 148 11.04 -33.93 -1.13
C PHE A 148 10.20 -34.93 -1.93
N GLU A 149 10.50 -35.14 -3.23
CA GLU A 149 9.74 -36.02 -4.13
C GLU A 149 9.57 -37.43 -3.55
N SER A 150 10.64 -38.04 -3.00
CA SER A 150 10.60 -39.37 -2.39
C SER A 150 9.67 -39.41 -1.15
N THR A 151 9.64 -38.35 -0.36
CA THR A 151 8.75 -38.27 0.82
C THR A 151 7.29 -38.13 0.37
N ILE A 152 7.04 -37.31 -0.65
CA ILE A 152 5.70 -37.12 -1.22
C ILE A 152 5.21 -38.46 -1.88
N ALA A 153 6.07 -39.17 -2.60
CA ALA A 153 5.73 -40.43 -3.20
C ALA A 153 5.33 -41.49 -2.14
N LYS A 154 5.97 -41.47 -0.98
CA LYS A 154 5.63 -42.34 0.14
C LYS A 154 4.33 -41.92 0.85
N TYR A 155 4.11 -40.63 0.99
CA TYR A 155 2.97 -40.02 1.71
C TYR A 155 2.22 -39.04 0.80
N THR A 156 1.43 -39.57 -0.14
CA THR A 156 0.73 -38.73 -1.17
C THR A 156 -0.21 -37.72 -0.58
N ALA A 157 -0.71 -37.89 0.65
CA ALA A 157 -1.52 -36.92 1.38
C ALA A 157 -0.81 -35.58 1.54
N LEU A 158 0.53 -35.54 1.59
CA LEU A 158 1.31 -34.31 1.66
C LEU A 158 1.07 -33.44 0.43
N ALA A 159 1.02 -34.02 -0.76
CA ALA A 159 0.74 -33.28 -2.00
C ALA A 159 -0.63 -32.59 -1.97
N VAL A 160 -1.65 -33.25 -1.40
CA VAL A 160 -3.00 -32.69 -1.26
C VAL A 160 -3.04 -31.49 -0.32
N LEU A 161 -2.15 -31.46 0.68
CA LEU A 161 -2.11 -30.42 1.71
C LEU A 161 -1.21 -29.24 1.36
N LEU A 162 -0.33 -29.34 0.34
CA LEU A 162 0.52 -28.23 -0.11
C LEU A 162 -0.25 -26.93 -0.41
N PRO A 163 -1.38 -26.94 -1.15
CA PRO A 163 -2.15 -25.74 -1.40
C PRO A 163 -2.74 -25.10 -0.14
N VAL A 164 -3.05 -25.91 0.89
CA VAL A 164 -3.56 -25.40 2.17
C VAL A 164 -2.49 -24.59 2.88
N VAL A 165 -1.27 -25.12 2.96
CA VAL A 165 -0.13 -24.43 3.60
C VAL A 165 0.24 -23.16 2.82
N ALA A 166 0.41 -23.26 1.50
CA ALA A 166 0.74 -22.11 0.66
C ALA A 166 -0.35 -21.01 0.71
N GLY A 167 -1.63 -21.41 0.63
CA GLY A 167 -2.74 -20.48 0.67
C GLY A 167 -2.81 -19.68 1.97
N GLN A 168 -2.64 -20.34 3.12
CA GLN A 168 -2.71 -19.67 4.43
C GLN A 168 -1.48 -18.82 4.71
N SER A 169 -0.28 -19.28 4.37
CA SER A 169 0.94 -18.48 4.50
C SER A 169 0.90 -17.25 3.57
N GLY A 170 0.48 -17.43 2.32
CA GLY A 170 0.32 -16.34 1.36
C GLY A 170 -0.66 -15.26 1.84
N ASN A 171 -1.83 -15.68 2.35
CA ASN A 171 -2.82 -14.76 2.91
C ASN A 171 -2.28 -13.99 4.13
N THR A 172 -1.60 -14.68 5.04
CA THR A 172 -1.00 -14.05 6.22
C THR A 172 0.05 -13.01 5.83
N GLY A 173 0.92 -13.36 4.89
CA GLY A 173 1.92 -12.44 4.36
C GLY A 173 1.30 -11.23 3.67
N ALA A 174 0.26 -11.44 2.86
CA ALA A 174 -0.46 -10.36 2.18
C ALA A 174 -1.14 -9.40 3.17
N GLN A 175 -1.71 -9.90 4.27
CA GLN A 175 -2.29 -9.07 5.33
C GLN A 175 -1.22 -8.22 6.03
N ALA A 176 -0.08 -8.80 6.40
CA ALA A 176 1.03 -8.09 7.01
C ALA A 176 1.63 -7.03 6.06
N LEU A 177 1.76 -7.38 4.77
CA LEU A 177 2.19 -6.46 3.71
C LEU A 177 1.24 -5.25 3.62
N ALA A 178 -0.06 -5.49 3.52
CA ALA A 178 -1.06 -4.43 3.36
C ALA A 178 -1.05 -3.45 4.55
N VAL A 179 -0.96 -3.96 5.79
CA VAL A 179 -0.89 -3.11 6.99
C VAL A 179 0.40 -2.30 7.04
N THR A 180 1.54 -2.92 6.69
CA THR A 180 2.84 -2.25 6.70
C THR A 180 2.92 -1.19 5.60
N MET A 181 2.42 -1.49 4.40
CA MET A 181 2.35 -0.55 3.29
C MET A 181 1.48 0.66 3.64
N ARG A 182 0.33 0.44 4.25
CA ARG A 182 -0.53 1.53 4.74
C ARG A 182 0.21 2.40 5.75
N GLY A 183 0.86 1.77 6.73
CA GLY A 183 1.60 2.51 7.76
C GLY A 183 2.76 3.35 7.19
N LEU A 184 3.43 2.86 6.14
CA LEU A 184 4.47 3.62 5.42
C LEU A 184 3.85 4.78 4.62
N ALA A 185 2.77 4.52 3.88
CA ALA A 185 2.11 5.52 3.05
C ALA A 185 1.53 6.68 3.87
N LEU A 186 0.93 6.38 5.03
CA LEU A 186 0.38 7.36 5.97
C LEU A 186 1.43 7.94 6.95
N ARG A 187 2.69 7.50 6.84
CA ARG A 187 3.78 7.90 7.77
C ARG A 187 3.48 7.60 9.25
N GLU A 188 2.58 6.67 9.53
CA GLU A 188 2.29 6.17 10.88
C GLU A 188 3.49 5.43 11.48
N ILE A 189 4.34 4.84 10.62
CA ILE A 189 5.54 4.10 10.99
C ILE A 189 6.80 4.70 10.34
N ARG A 190 7.92 4.58 11.05
CA ARG A 190 9.25 4.98 10.56
C ARG A 190 10.16 3.76 10.46
N LEU A 191 11.12 3.78 9.53
CA LEU A 191 12.07 2.68 9.36
C LEU A 191 12.77 2.28 10.68
N ARG A 192 13.11 3.25 11.53
CA ARG A 192 13.74 2.97 12.83
C ARG A 192 12.90 2.06 13.76
N GLN A 193 11.60 1.94 13.51
CA GLN A 193 10.68 1.12 14.32
C GLN A 193 10.57 -0.33 13.82
N TRP A 194 11.39 -0.73 12.83
CA TRP A 194 11.35 -2.05 12.21
C TRP A 194 11.29 -3.23 13.20
N PRO A 195 12.04 -3.27 14.33
CA PRO A 195 11.98 -4.43 15.22
C PRO A 195 10.61 -4.57 15.89
N ARG A 196 9.99 -3.45 16.27
CA ARG A 196 8.65 -3.43 16.86
C ARG A 196 7.58 -3.89 15.87
N ILE A 197 7.71 -3.48 14.61
CA ILE A 197 6.79 -3.86 13.53
C ILE A 197 6.90 -5.36 13.26
N LEU A 198 8.11 -5.89 13.08
CA LEU A 198 8.34 -7.31 12.84
C LEU A 198 7.87 -8.17 14.03
N PHE A 199 8.14 -7.75 15.25
CA PHE A 199 7.68 -8.48 16.44
C PHE A 199 6.15 -8.49 16.54
N LYS A 200 5.48 -7.38 16.25
CA LYS A 200 4.02 -7.27 16.21
C LYS A 200 3.43 -8.19 15.15
N GLU A 201 3.96 -8.19 13.93
CA GLU A 201 3.45 -9.05 12.85
C GLU A 201 3.76 -10.53 13.10
N ALA A 202 4.94 -10.86 13.64
CA ALA A 202 5.27 -12.22 14.06
C ALA A 202 4.31 -12.73 15.14
N SER A 203 4.02 -11.91 16.15
CA SER A 203 3.09 -12.26 17.23
C SER A 203 1.66 -12.42 16.70
N THR A 204 1.21 -11.54 15.82
CA THR A 204 -0.10 -11.65 15.17
C THR A 204 -0.21 -12.94 14.36
N ALA A 205 0.82 -13.21 13.54
CA ALA A 205 0.89 -14.42 12.72
C ALA A 205 0.97 -15.70 13.57
N PHE A 206 1.64 -15.67 14.72
CA PHE A 206 1.70 -16.79 15.65
C PHE A 206 0.32 -17.13 16.22
N TRP A 207 -0.41 -16.15 16.74
CA TRP A 207 -1.74 -16.39 17.32
C TRP A 207 -2.77 -16.81 16.27
N ASN A 208 -2.76 -16.16 15.10
CA ASN A 208 -3.58 -16.59 13.96
C ASN A 208 -3.17 -17.98 13.50
N GLY A 209 -1.86 -18.25 13.42
CA GLY A 209 -1.31 -19.54 13.06
C GLY A 209 -1.75 -20.66 14.01
N LEU A 210 -1.76 -20.40 15.31
CA LEU A 210 -2.23 -21.36 16.31
C LEU A 210 -3.72 -21.71 16.11
N ALA A 211 -4.56 -20.70 15.88
CA ALA A 211 -5.98 -20.91 15.64
C ALA A 211 -6.25 -21.67 14.33
N VAL A 212 -5.57 -21.27 13.24
CA VAL A 212 -5.71 -21.93 11.93
C VAL A 212 -5.12 -23.34 11.96
N ALA A 213 -3.98 -23.56 12.64
CA ALA A 213 -3.38 -24.86 12.82
C ALA A 213 -4.31 -25.83 13.56
N ALA A 214 -4.99 -25.39 14.62
CA ALA A 214 -5.92 -26.21 15.36
C ALA A 214 -7.09 -26.67 14.47
N THR A 215 -7.70 -25.77 13.71
CA THR A 215 -8.79 -26.11 12.79
C THR A 215 -8.32 -27.00 11.62
N THR A 216 -7.13 -26.72 11.06
CA THR A 216 -6.58 -27.53 9.96
C THR A 216 -6.18 -28.92 10.45
N ALA A 217 -5.51 -29.02 11.62
CA ALA A 217 -5.13 -30.31 12.21
C ALA A 217 -6.37 -31.19 12.52
N LEU A 218 -7.44 -30.59 13.06
CA LEU A 218 -8.69 -31.27 13.29
C LEU A 218 -9.30 -31.79 11.98
N GLY A 219 -9.37 -30.96 10.94
CA GLY A 219 -9.87 -31.33 9.63
C GLY A 219 -9.06 -32.47 8.98
N VAL A 220 -7.73 -32.39 9.07
CA VAL A 220 -6.83 -33.44 8.55
C VAL A 220 -6.96 -34.71 9.35
N TRP A 221 -7.07 -34.65 10.68
CA TRP A 221 -7.28 -35.83 11.51
C TRP A 221 -8.60 -36.54 11.16
N VAL A 222 -9.69 -35.79 11.00
CA VAL A 222 -10.99 -36.37 10.59
C VAL A 222 -10.92 -36.98 9.21
N TRP A 223 -10.20 -36.36 8.26
CA TRP A 223 -10.09 -36.84 6.87
C TRP A 223 -9.15 -38.03 6.72
N SER A 224 -7.97 -38.01 7.37
CA SER A 224 -6.91 -39.01 7.17
C SER A 224 -6.85 -40.07 8.26
N ALA A 225 -7.55 -39.88 9.38
CA ALA A 225 -7.44 -40.70 10.59
C ALA A 225 -5.98 -40.83 11.12
N SER A 226 -5.04 -39.99 10.64
CA SER A 226 -3.63 -39.96 11.07
C SER A 226 -3.38 -38.80 12.03
N PRO A 227 -3.15 -39.05 13.32
CA PRO A 227 -2.77 -38.00 14.25
C PRO A 227 -1.37 -37.45 13.96
N GLY A 228 -0.47 -38.24 13.38
CA GLY A 228 0.86 -37.81 12.97
C GLY A 228 0.79 -36.77 11.87
N LEU A 229 0.00 -37.01 10.80
CA LEU A 229 -0.20 -36.06 9.71
C LEU A 229 -0.86 -34.77 10.20
N ALA A 230 -1.85 -34.87 11.10
CA ALA A 230 -2.49 -33.72 11.73
C ALA A 230 -1.50 -32.87 12.56
N GLY A 231 -0.61 -33.52 13.30
CA GLY A 231 0.45 -32.86 14.05
C GLY A 231 1.47 -32.15 13.16
N VAL A 232 1.93 -32.84 12.11
CA VAL A 232 2.88 -32.29 11.14
C VAL A 232 2.31 -31.03 10.46
N ILE A 233 1.07 -31.07 9.97
CA ILE A 233 0.48 -29.90 9.32
C ILE A 233 0.22 -28.77 10.31
N GLY A 234 -0.19 -29.09 11.55
CA GLY A 234 -0.42 -28.07 12.58
C GLY A 234 0.85 -27.26 12.91
N VAL A 235 1.95 -27.96 13.17
CA VAL A 235 3.25 -27.29 13.47
C VAL A 235 3.75 -26.52 12.25
N SER A 236 3.69 -27.12 11.07
CA SER A 236 4.10 -26.48 9.82
C SER A 236 3.30 -25.21 9.52
N MET A 237 2.00 -25.23 9.80
CA MET A 237 1.12 -24.07 9.60
C MET A 237 1.53 -22.89 10.48
N ILE A 238 1.80 -23.13 11.76
CA ILE A 238 2.25 -22.07 12.67
C ILE A 238 3.57 -21.48 12.15
N LEU A 239 4.54 -22.33 11.82
CA LEU A 239 5.87 -21.89 11.38
C LEU A 239 5.78 -21.09 10.06
N SER A 240 5.07 -21.63 9.06
CA SER A 240 4.94 -20.97 7.76
C SER A 240 4.20 -19.63 7.86
N MET A 241 3.15 -19.55 8.68
CA MET A 241 2.42 -18.28 8.90
C MET A 241 3.27 -17.24 9.62
N VAL A 242 4.08 -17.62 10.61
CA VAL A 242 5.00 -16.69 11.30
C VAL A 242 6.05 -16.15 10.32
N ILE A 243 6.66 -17.02 9.50
CA ILE A 243 7.61 -16.59 8.47
C ILE A 243 6.92 -15.65 7.47
N ALA A 244 5.72 -15.98 7.06
CA ALA A 244 4.94 -15.16 6.12
C ALA A 244 4.60 -13.77 6.70
N GLY A 245 4.17 -13.70 7.97
CA GLY A 245 3.88 -12.43 8.64
C GLY A 245 5.11 -11.53 8.76
N ILE A 246 6.25 -12.12 9.18
CA ILE A 246 7.53 -11.41 9.23
C ILE A 246 7.92 -10.91 7.84
N SER A 247 7.84 -11.77 6.81
CA SER A 247 8.23 -11.42 5.44
C SER A 247 7.33 -10.34 4.85
N GLY A 248 6.01 -10.39 5.10
CA GLY A 248 5.06 -9.39 4.67
C GLY A 248 5.36 -7.99 5.20
N ALA A 249 5.88 -7.91 6.44
CA ALA A 249 6.31 -6.63 7.00
C ALA A 249 7.75 -6.25 6.59
N ALA A 250 8.66 -7.22 6.51
CA ALA A 250 10.07 -6.96 6.23
C ALA A 250 10.29 -6.46 4.79
N ILE A 251 9.61 -7.04 3.81
CA ILE A 251 9.82 -6.71 2.39
C ILE A 251 9.62 -5.22 2.10
N PRO A 252 8.48 -4.58 2.44
CA PRO A 252 8.30 -3.16 2.16
C PRO A 252 9.26 -2.26 2.97
N LEU A 253 9.63 -2.66 4.17
CA LEU A 253 10.63 -1.93 4.98
C LEU A 253 12.01 -1.99 4.34
N LEU A 254 12.43 -3.15 3.83
CA LEU A 254 13.70 -3.33 3.14
C LEU A 254 13.76 -2.55 1.82
N LEU A 255 12.68 -2.56 1.02
CA LEU A 255 12.58 -1.78 -0.20
C LEU A 255 12.69 -0.27 0.09
N THR A 256 11.97 0.20 1.12
CA THR A 256 12.06 1.60 1.56
C THR A 256 13.48 1.96 2.04
N ALA A 257 14.14 1.08 2.79
CA ALA A 257 15.53 1.28 3.23
C ALA A 257 16.52 1.34 2.06
N ALA A 258 16.25 0.55 1.01
CA ALA A 258 17.00 0.57 -0.25
C ALA A 258 16.64 1.74 -1.17
N ARG A 259 15.76 2.67 -0.74
CA ARG A 259 15.25 3.79 -1.52
C ARG A 259 14.50 3.35 -2.80
N GLN A 260 13.93 2.16 -2.77
CA GLN A 260 13.05 1.65 -3.81
C GLN A 260 11.60 1.90 -3.41
N ASP A 261 10.72 1.96 -4.40
CA ASP A 261 9.27 2.06 -4.14
C ASP A 261 8.78 0.77 -3.48
N PRO A 262 8.30 0.82 -2.23
CA PRO A 262 7.84 -0.36 -1.51
C PRO A 262 6.58 -0.99 -2.15
N ALA A 263 5.83 -0.26 -2.97
CA ALA A 263 4.70 -0.81 -3.72
C ALA A 263 5.17 -1.65 -4.90
N GLN A 264 6.36 -1.37 -5.44
CA GLN A 264 6.83 -2.07 -6.63
C GLN A 264 7.26 -3.50 -6.29
N SER A 265 6.63 -4.49 -6.92
CA SER A 265 7.02 -5.90 -6.85
C SER A 265 6.89 -6.59 -5.49
N SER A 266 6.39 -5.89 -4.45
CA SER A 266 6.32 -6.44 -3.08
C SER A 266 5.57 -7.78 -3.02
N SER A 267 4.46 -7.91 -3.76
CA SER A 267 3.66 -9.15 -3.71
C SER A 267 4.37 -10.33 -4.37
N ILE A 268 5.12 -10.12 -5.47
CA ILE A 268 5.84 -11.20 -6.16
C ILE A 268 6.96 -11.73 -5.26
N VAL A 269 7.73 -10.82 -4.65
CA VAL A 269 8.78 -11.20 -3.70
C VAL A 269 8.16 -11.93 -2.50
N LEU A 270 7.05 -11.40 -1.97
CA LEU A 270 6.34 -12.02 -0.86
C LEU A 270 5.86 -13.43 -1.20
N THR A 271 5.17 -13.61 -2.33
CA THR A 271 4.66 -14.93 -2.77
C THR A 271 5.82 -15.93 -2.90
N THR A 272 6.94 -15.50 -3.48
CA THR A 272 8.12 -16.37 -3.59
C THR A 272 8.61 -16.82 -2.22
N VAL A 273 8.77 -15.87 -1.28
CA VAL A 273 9.27 -16.19 0.07
C VAL A 273 8.28 -17.07 0.82
N THR A 274 6.98 -16.79 0.74
CA THR A 274 5.95 -17.58 1.44
C THR A 274 5.80 -18.98 0.88
N ASP A 275 5.89 -19.17 -0.43
CA ASP A 275 5.81 -20.48 -1.07
C ASP A 275 7.06 -21.32 -0.75
N VAL A 276 8.25 -20.76 -0.94
CA VAL A 276 9.52 -21.45 -0.63
C VAL A 276 9.57 -21.84 0.84
N ALA A 277 9.33 -20.89 1.76
CA ALA A 277 9.37 -21.15 3.18
C ALA A 277 8.22 -22.07 3.64
N GLY A 278 7.02 -21.89 3.08
CA GLY A 278 5.85 -22.73 3.37
C GLY A 278 6.07 -24.19 2.98
N PHE A 279 6.52 -24.43 1.75
CA PHE A 279 6.79 -25.79 1.26
C PHE A 279 7.97 -26.41 2.01
N PHE A 280 9.06 -25.67 2.20
CA PHE A 280 10.23 -26.18 2.90
C PHE A 280 9.91 -26.54 4.36
N SER A 281 9.17 -25.67 5.08
CA SER A 281 8.78 -25.95 6.47
C SER A 281 7.83 -27.16 6.55
N PHE A 282 6.82 -27.24 5.69
CA PHE A 282 5.87 -28.33 5.72
C PHE A 282 6.51 -29.67 5.34
N LEU A 283 7.17 -29.74 4.19
CA LEU A 283 7.79 -30.97 3.72
C LEU A 283 9.02 -31.35 4.55
N GLY A 284 9.77 -30.35 5.05
CA GLY A 284 10.89 -30.59 5.94
C GLY A 284 10.47 -31.19 7.29
N ILE A 285 9.38 -30.66 7.89
CA ILE A 285 8.81 -31.24 9.11
C ILE A 285 8.24 -32.64 8.82
N ALA A 286 7.55 -32.82 7.70
CA ALA A 286 7.07 -34.15 7.29
C ALA A 286 8.20 -35.17 7.09
N TYR A 287 9.32 -34.72 6.50
CA TYR A 287 10.51 -35.57 6.34
C TYR A 287 11.14 -35.94 7.69
N LEU A 288 11.30 -34.98 8.60
CA LEU A 288 11.89 -35.21 9.92
C LEU A 288 11.03 -36.14 10.80
N PHE A 289 9.73 -36.10 10.65
CA PHE A 289 8.76 -36.87 11.42
C PHE A 289 8.07 -37.96 10.57
N ALA A 290 8.76 -38.44 9.52
CA ALA A 290 8.23 -39.45 8.62
C ALA A 290 7.74 -40.74 9.29
N ASP A 291 8.34 -41.08 10.45
CA ASP A 291 7.95 -42.25 11.24
C ASP A 291 6.60 -42.10 11.95
N LEU A 292 6.08 -40.86 12.03
CA LEU A 292 4.77 -40.59 12.62
C LEU A 292 3.63 -40.54 11.60
N LEU A 293 3.96 -40.45 10.30
CA LEU A 293 3.02 -40.38 9.19
C LEU A 293 2.52 -41.75 8.79
#